data_27026dc357c0d0cbcfa2441263ca9546
#
_entry.id   27026dc357c0d0cbcfa2441263ca9546
#
_cell.length_a   1.000
_cell.length_b   1.000
_cell.length_c   1.000
_cell.angle_alpha   90.00
_cell.angle_beta   90.00
_cell.angle_gamma   90.00
#
_symmetry.space_group_name_H-M   'P 1'
#
loop_
_entity.id
_entity.type
_entity.pdbx_description
1 polymer ?
#
loop_
_entity_poly.entity_id
_entity_poly.type
_entity_poly.pdbx_seq_one_letter_code
_entity_poly.pdbx_strand_id
1 'polypeptide(L)'
;MASLKDLTKSSGGKISEVLNLPPSLIDIDAEFNVREQGPDLTAHVRMLADSILNQGFMRTQPLTIRQVGDRAVIVDGHCRFAAVQLAMNEGAEILTVPCLTDLRTGNEAERTLQLITANAGKPLSPLEQAKVVMRLHSYGWDDKLIAKKIGRSPGYIAGLLTLAGAPQDVHQAVANGHVSATEATKAIREHGDEAGKVIKAATDHARSEGRTRARPRDVAAVSEPRTEPVSVHSLAIAAAQMFSDGEADTVGFELAMEALCRKLGMMQ
;
A
#
# COMPACT_ATOMS: atom_id res chain seq x y z
N MET A 1 -4.64 -51.81 4.01
CA MET A 1 -5.30 -50.47 3.83
C MET A 1 -4.75 -49.88 2.55
N ALA A 2 -5.62 -49.36 1.67
CA ALA A 2 -5.18 -48.65 0.48
C ALA A 2 -4.43 -47.35 0.87
N SER A 3 -3.33 -47.05 0.19
CA SER A 3 -2.60 -45.78 0.42
C SER A 3 -3.41 -44.61 -0.11
N LEU A 4 -3.12 -43.40 0.40
CA LEU A 4 -3.72 -42.18 -0.15
C LEU A 4 -3.43 -42.00 -1.66
N LYS A 5 -2.29 -42.50 -2.14
CA LYS A 5 -1.95 -42.54 -3.58
C LYS A 5 -2.89 -43.45 -4.36
N ASP A 6 -3.22 -44.60 -3.81
CA ASP A 6 -4.13 -45.55 -4.45
C ASP A 6 -5.57 -44.99 -4.48
N LEU A 7 -6.00 -44.38 -3.38
CA LEU A 7 -7.29 -43.67 -3.31
C LEU A 7 -7.37 -42.52 -4.32
N THR A 8 -6.30 -41.74 -4.46
CA THR A 8 -6.25 -40.64 -5.44
C THR A 8 -6.38 -41.14 -6.87
N LYS A 9 -5.66 -42.24 -7.21
CA LYS A 9 -5.72 -42.83 -8.55
C LYS A 9 -7.10 -43.45 -8.84
N SER A 10 -7.68 -44.14 -7.89
CA SER A 10 -8.98 -44.81 -8.06
C SER A 10 -10.15 -43.83 -8.15
N SER A 11 -10.02 -42.63 -7.56
CA SER A 11 -11.05 -41.58 -7.61
C SER A 11 -10.87 -40.58 -8.78
N GLY A 12 -9.94 -40.83 -9.70
CA GLY A 12 -9.66 -39.92 -10.81
C GLY A 12 -8.89 -38.67 -10.41
N GLY A 13 -8.36 -38.59 -9.21
CA GLY A 13 -7.53 -37.49 -8.72
C GLY A 13 -6.15 -37.47 -9.38
N LYS A 14 -5.50 -36.30 -9.35
CA LYS A 14 -4.12 -36.13 -9.82
C LYS A 14 -3.17 -36.02 -8.64
N ILE A 15 -2.02 -36.68 -8.74
CA ILE A 15 -0.94 -36.57 -7.76
C ILE A 15 -0.08 -35.38 -8.19
N SER A 16 0.11 -34.41 -7.31
CA SER A 16 1.09 -33.33 -7.48
C SER A 16 2.38 -33.73 -6.76
N GLU A 17 3.50 -33.65 -7.45
CA GLU A 17 4.81 -33.94 -6.86
C GLU A 17 5.39 -32.69 -6.21
N VAL A 18 5.85 -32.86 -4.96
CA VAL A 18 6.68 -31.85 -4.29
C VAL A 18 8.13 -32.17 -4.63
N LEU A 19 8.77 -31.23 -5.32
CA LEU A 19 10.18 -31.29 -5.62
C LEU A 19 10.99 -30.82 -4.41
N ASN A 20 12.10 -31.48 -4.11
CA ASN A 20 13.03 -31.01 -3.08
C ASN A 20 14.29 -30.49 -3.79
N LEU A 21 14.44 -29.15 -3.86
CA LEU A 21 15.54 -28.51 -4.58
C LEU A 21 16.56 -27.92 -3.61
N PRO A 22 17.87 -28.04 -3.93
CA PRO A 22 18.91 -27.32 -3.21
C PRO A 22 18.66 -25.80 -3.31
N PRO A 23 18.81 -25.04 -2.20
CA PRO A 23 18.65 -23.59 -2.23
C PRO A 23 19.52 -22.89 -3.27
N SER A 24 20.68 -23.48 -3.59
CA SER A 24 21.62 -22.96 -4.60
C SER A 24 21.08 -22.98 -6.04
N LEU A 25 20.03 -23.76 -6.33
CA LEU A 25 19.38 -23.78 -7.65
C LEU A 25 18.20 -22.80 -7.75
N ILE A 26 17.87 -22.12 -6.67
CA ILE A 26 16.68 -21.28 -6.58
C ILE A 26 17.09 -19.81 -6.64
N ASP A 27 16.49 -19.06 -7.56
CA ASP A 27 16.70 -17.64 -7.75
C ASP A 27 15.46 -16.82 -7.39
N ILE A 28 15.69 -15.58 -6.98
CA ILE A 28 14.66 -14.57 -6.78
C ILE A 28 14.64 -13.66 -8.02
N ASP A 29 13.46 -13.53 -8.63
CA ASP A 29 13.23 -12.51 -9.66
C ASP A 29 13.00 -11.16 -8.96
N ALA A 30 14.04 -10.34 -8.88
CA ALA A 30 14.00 -9.06 -8.18
C ALA A 30 13.02 -8.07 -8.83
N GLU A 31 12.86 -8.12 -10.16
CA GLU A 31 11.95 -7.26 -10.89
C GLU A 31 10.48 -7.66 -10.67
N PHE A 32 10.25 -8.96 -10.47
CA PHE A 32 8.93 -9.48 -10.21
C PHE A 32 8.49 -9.28 -8.76
N ASN A 33 9.44 -9.26 -7.82
CA ASN A 33 9.16 -9.09 -6.39
C ASN A 33 8.78 -7.64 -6.08
N VAL A 34 7.50 -7.40 -5.74
CA VAL A 34 6.97 -6.07 -5.39
C VAL A 34 7.13 -5.69 -3.92
N ARG A 35 7.66 -6.60 -3.08
CA ARG A 35 7.84 -6.36 -1.64
C ARG A 35 8.80 -5.20 -1.39
N GLU A 36 8.32 -4.24 -0.60
CA GLU A 36 9.16 -3.12 -0.15
C GLU A 36 10.05 -3.56 1.02
N GLN A 37 11.34 -3.21 0.93
CA GLN A 37 12.26 -3.40 2.04
C GLN A 37 11.88 -2.46 3.19
N GLY A 38 11.85 -2.98 4.40
CA GLY A 38 11.51 -2.19 5.57
C GLY A 38 11.54 -3.02 6.86
N PRO A 39 11.47 -2.36 8.03
CA PRO A 39 11.55 -3.03 9.33
C PRO A 39 10.55 -4.16 9.49
N ASP A 40 9.35 -3.98 8.97
CA ASP A 40 8.23 -4.92 9.02
C ASP A 40 8.50 -6.19 8.23
N LEU A 41 9.11 -6.07 7.03
CA LEU A 41 9.50 -7.20 6.22
C LEU A 41 10.68 -7.92 6.87
N THR A 42 11.66 -7.18 7.36
CA THR A 42 12.84 -7.72 8.05
C THR A 42 12.42 -8.51 9.30
N ALA A 43 11.53 -7.97 10.12
CA ALA A 43 11.00 -8.66 11.30
C ALA A 43 10.24 -9.95 10.92
N HIS A 44 9.45 -9.90 9.85
CA HIS A 44 8.73 -11.07 9.36
C HIS A 44 9.68 -12.17 8.85
N VAL A 45 10.70 -11.81 8.07
CA VAL A 45 11.73 -12.75 7.60
C VAL A 45 12.50 -13.33 8.78
N ARG A 46 12.84 -12.50 9.79
CA ARG A 46 13.52 -12.98 11.02
C ARG A 46 12.68 -14.02 11.76
N MET A 47 11.39 -13.74 11.98
CA MET A 47 10.48 -14.68 12.63
C MET A 47 10.41 -16.03 11.88
N LEU A 48 10.37 -15.99 10.55
CA LEU A 48 10.39 -17.21 9.73
C LEU A 48 11.73 -17.93 9.84
N ALA A 49 12.85 -17.22 9.85
CA ALA A 49 14.17 -17.81 10.00
C ALA A 49 14.36 -18.47 11.35
N ASP A 50 13.88 -17.85 12.44
CA ASP A 50 13.89 -18.44 13.78
C ASP A 50 13.08 -19.74 13.84
N SER A 51 11.92 -19.78 13.17
CA SER A 51 11.12 -20.99 13.05
C SER A 51 11.86 -22.08 12.28
N ILE A 52 12.56 -21.71 11.20
CA ILE A 52 13.34 -22.67 10.39
C ILE A 52 14.53 -23.21 11.16
N LEU A 53 15.24 -22.36 11.91
CA LEU A 53 16.35 -22.79 12.78
C LEU A 53 15.90 -23.80 13.85
N ASN A 54 14.71 -23.59 14.43
CA ASN A 54 14.21 -24.42 15.51
C ASN A 54 13.54 -25.73 15.05
N GLN A 55 12.85 -25.70 13.90
CA GLN A 55 11.96 -26.79 13.47
C GLN A 55 12.25 -27.31 12.05
N GLY A 56 13.18 -26.68 11.35
CA GLY A 56 13.40 -26.93 9.93
C GLY A 56 12.35 -26.28 9.03
N PHE A 57 12.55 -26.37 7.71
CA PHE A 57 11.59 -25.84 6.74
C PHE A 57 10.32 -26.68 6.68
N MET A 58 9.16 -26.05 6.83
CA MET A 58 7.86 -26.74 6.86
C MET A 58 7.47 -27.28 5.47
N ARG A 59 7.38 -28.60 5.33
CA ARG A 59 6.99 -29.29 4.08
C ARG A 59 5.55 -28.97 3.65
N THR A 60 4.71 -28.51 4.56
CA THR A 60 3.31 -28.13 4.29
C THR A 60 3.17 -26.75 3.64
N GLN A 61 4.25 -25.98 3.59
CA GLN A 61 4.27 -24.66 2.97
C GLN A 61 5.40 -24.57 1.91
N PRO A 62 5.35 -25.36 0.84
CA PRO A 62 6.37 -25.38 -0.18
C PRO A 62 6.49 -24.02 -0.89
N LEU A 63 7.65 -23.76 -1.48
CA LEU A 63 7.81 -22.64 -2.40
C LEU A 63 7.10 -22.96 -3.71
N THR A 64 6.55 -21.96 -4.37
CA THR A 64 6.08 -22.09 -5.77
C THR A 64 7.15 -21.55 -6.69
N ILE A 65 7.60 -22.37 -7.64
CA ILE A 65 8.70 -22.06 -8.55
C ILE A 65 8.30 -22.28 -10.00
N ARG A 66 9.03 -21.63 -10.90
CA ARG A 66 9.03 -21.93 -12.34
C ARG A 66 10.43 -22.25 -12.80
N GLN A 67 10.54 -23.02 -13.84
CA GLN A 67 11.84 -23.26 -14.49
C GLN A 67 12.17 -22.13 -15.48
N VAL A 68 13.39 -21.62 -15.41
CA VAL A 68 13.95 -20.67 -16.37
C VAL A 68 15.37 -21.15 -16.71
N GLY A 69 15.53 -21.70 -17.90
CA GLY A 69 16.76 -22.38 -18.28
C GLY A 69 17.03 -23.58 -17.36
N ASP A 70 18.16 -23.59 -16.71
CA ASP A 70 18.63 -24.60 -15.75
C ASP A 70 18.39 -24.20 -14.27
N ARG A 71 17.69 -23.10 -14.03
CA ARG A 71 17.42 -22.55 -12.70
C ARG A 71 15.93 -22.60 -12.35
N ALA A 72 15.64 -22.62 -11.07
CA ALA A 72 14.30 -22.47 -10.54
C ALA A 72 14.10 -21.03 -10.03
N VAL A 73 13.10 -20.32 -10.54
CA VAL A 73 12.80 -18.95 -10.14
C VAL A 73 11.53 -18.94 -9.28
N ILE A 74 11.57 -18.23 -8.16
CA ILE A 74 10.45 -18.16 -7.21
C ILE A 74 9.31 -17.37 -7.82
N VAL A 75 8.10 -17.94 -7.73
CA VAL A 75 6.81 -17.31 -8.06
C VAL A 75 6.08 -16.90 -6.77
N ASP A 76 6.07 -17.78 -5.75
CA ASP A 76 5.54 -17.49 -4.41
C ASP A 76 6.45 -18.08 -3.33
N GLY A 77 6.52 -17.38 -2.20
CA GLY A 77 7.33 -17.78 -1.05
C GLY A 77 8.63 -16.99 -0.88
N HIS A 78 8.74 -15.80 -1.47
CA HIS A 78 9.93 -14.94 -1.37
C HIS A 78 10.41 -14.72 0.07
N CYS A 79 9.49 -14.44 1.02
CA CYS A 79 9.86 -14.26 2.43
C CYS A 79 10.36 -15.57 3.06
N ARG A 80 9.75 -16.72 2.70
CA ARG A 80 10.19 -18.06 3.17
C ARG A 80 11.57 -18.39 2.67
N PHE A 81 11.86 -18.08 1.41
CA PHE A 81 13.19 -18.30 0.85
C PHE A 81 14.25 -17.35 1.42
N ALA A 82 13.91 -16.07 1.61
CA ALA A 82 14.79 -15.14 2.32
C ALA A 82 15.10 -15.62 3.74
N ALA A 83 14.13 -16.20 4.42
CA ALA A 83 14.30 -16.80 5.74
C ALA A 83 15.19 -18.07 5.71
N VAL A 84 15.09 -18.89 4.66
CA VAL A 84 16.03 -20.02 4.42
C VAL A 84 17.44 -19.51 4.30
N GLN A 85 17.67 -18.50 3.46
CA GLN A 85 19.00 -17.92 3.28
C GLN A 85 19.57 -17.32 4.59
N LEU A 86 18.71 -16.63 5.36
CA LEU A 86 19.11 -16.09 6.65
C LEU A 86 19.45 -17.20 7.65
N ALA A 87 18.64 -18.25 7.76
CA ALA A 87 18.90 -19.39 8.62
C ALA A 87 20.20 -20.13 8.25
N MET A 88 20.45 -20.32 6.95
CA MET A 88 21.71 -20.93 6.46
C MET A 88 22.93 -20.08 6.82
N ASN A 89 22.84 -18.75 6.72
CA ASN A 89 23.91 -17.83 7.12
C ASN A 89 24.17 -17.90 8.64
N GLU A 90 23.21 -18.33 9.42
CA GLU A 90 23.30 -18.54 10.89
C GLU A 90 23.62 -19.98 11.27
N GLY A 91 23.98 -20.81 10.30
CA GLY A 91 24.48 -22.16 10.53
C GLY A 91 23.47 -23.30 10.38
N ALA A 92 22.26 -23.03 9.87
CA ALA A 92 21.33 -24.13 9.57
C ALA A 92 21.81 -24.96 8.36
N GLU A 93 21.82 -26.27 8.52
CA GLU A 93 22.13 -27.20 7.44
C GLU A 93 20.85 -27.55 6.66
N ILE A 94 20.55 -26.74 5.61
CA ILE A 94 19.38 -26.94 4.76
C ILE A 94 19.85 -27.46 3.40
N LEU A 95 19.80 -28.77 3.20
CA LEU A 95 20.21 -29.40 1.96
C LEU A 95 19.21 -29.17 0.82
N THR A 96 17.92 -29.19 1.13
CA THR A 96 16.85 -29.00 0.15
C THR A 96 15.64 -28.28 0.75
N VAL A 97 14.89 -27.58 -0.10
CA VAL A 97 13.59 -26.97 0.24
C VAL A 97 12.49 -27.56 -0.64
N PRO A 98 11.29 -27.84 -0.07
CA PRO A 98 10.16 -28.34 -0.84
C PRO A 98 9.60 -27.28 -1.75
N CYS A 99 9.40 -27.64 -3.01
CA CYS A 99 8.93 -26.75 -4.06
C CYS A 99 7.78 -27.39 -4.84
N LEU A 100 6.83 -26.58 -5.27
CA LEU A 100 5.80 -26.96 -6.24
C LEU A 100 6.07 -26.19 -7.55
N THR A 101 5.93 -26.88 -8.66
CA THR A 101 6.04 -26.22 -9.98
C THR A 101 4.75 -25.42 -10.25
N ASP A 102 4.90 -24.18 -10.63
CA ASP A 102 3.79 -23.41 -11.19
C ASP A 102 3.48 -23.94 -12.59
N LEU A 103 2.41 -24.70 -12.70
CA LEU A 103 1.95 -25.30 -13.96
C LEU A 103 1.16 -24.30 -14.83
N ARG A 104 0.95 -23.10 -14.36
CA ARG A 104 0.27 -22.05 -15.11
C ARG A 104 1.23 -21.45 -16.11
N THR A 105 1.30 -22.09 -17.27
CA THR A 105 2.02 -21.61 -18.47
C THR A 105 1.26 -20.42 -19.04
N GLY A 106 1.33 -19.30 -18.38
CA GLY A 106 0.46 -18.26 -18.76
C GLY A 106 1.12 -16.94 -19.03
N ASN A 107 0.32 -16.11 -19.44
CA ASN A 107 0.40 -14.69 -19.58
C ASN A 107 1.03 -14.03 -18.32
N GLU A 108 1.99 -13.17 -18.49
CA GLU A 108 2.66 -12.41 -17.41
C GLU A 108 1.65 -11.64 -16.52
N ALA A 109 0.52 -11.21 -17.10
CA ALA A 109 -0.55 -10.56 -16.33
C ALA A 109 -1.18 -11.50 -15.29
N GLU A 110 -1.48 -12.75 -15.65
CA GLU A 110 -2.01 -13.75 -14.70
C GLU A 110 -1.00 -14.07 -13.59
N ARG A 111 0.27 -14.13 -13.91
CA ARG A 111 1.34 -14.29 -12.91
C ARG A 111 1.42 -13.09 -11.97
N THR A 112 1.36 -11.89 -12.52
CA THR A 112 1.37 -10.65 -11.74
C THR A 112 0.16 -10.57 -10.80
N LEU A 113 -1.01 -11.00 -11.26
CA LEU A 113 -2.22 -11.10 -10.44
C LEU A 113 -2.02 -11.99 -9.21
N GLN A 114 -1.25 -13.08 -9.34
CA GLN A 114 -0.99 -14.01 -8.23
C GLN A 114 -0.26 -13.35 -7.07
N LEU A 115 0.53 -12.32 -7.31
CA LEU A 115 1.16 -11.55 -6.23
C LEU A 115 0.13 -11.01 -5.23
N ILE A 116 -1.09 -10.71 -5.67
CA ILE A 116 -2.18 -10.29 -4.78
C ILE A 116 -2.98 -11.48 -4.27
N THR A 117 -3.33 -12.44 -5.15
CA THR A 117 -4.32 -13.49 -4.84
C THR A 117 -3.74 -14.70 -4.11
N ALA A 118 -2.46 -15.02 -4.32
CA ALA A 118 -1.80 -16.19 -3.72
C ALA A 118 -1.13 -15.90 -2.36
N ASN A 119 -1.22 -14.67 -1.85
CA ASN A 119 -0.50 -14.25 -0.65
C ASN A 119 -1.20 -14.74 0.64
N ALA A 120 -1.07 -16.03 0.94
CA ALA A 120 -1.62 -16.65 2.16
C ALA A 120 -0.82 -16.28 3.44
N GLY A 121 0.40 -15.74 3.29
CA GLY A 121 1.26 -15.32 4.40
C GLY A 121 1.04 -13.86 4.79
N LYS A 122 2.08 -13.02 4.67
CA LYS A 122 1.97 -11.57 4.90
C LYS A 122 1.28 -10.91 3.71
N PRO A 123 0.08 -10.32 3.85
CA PRO A 123 -0.59 -9.60 2.76
C PRO A 123 0.28 -8.49 2.20
N LEU A 124 0.10 -8.16 0.92
CA LEU A 124 0.73 -6.99 0.32
C LEU A 124 0.19 -5.70 0.95
N SER A 125 1.07 -4.75 1.24
CA SER A 125 0.69 -3.40 1.64
C SER A 125 -0.08 -2.70 0.51
N PRO A 126 -0.85 -1.63 0.79
CA PRO A 126 -1.53 -0.88 -0.26
C PRO A 126 -0.60 -0.33 -1.35
N LEU A 127 0.62 0.09 -0.99
CA LEU A 127 1.64 0.54 -1.94
C LEU A 127 2.16 -0.60 -2.82
N GLU A 128 2.41 -1.77 -2.24
CA GLU A 128 2.80 -2.97 -2.99
C GLU A 128 1.67 -3.42 -3.93
N GLN A 129 0.41 -3.39 -3.47
CA GLN A 129 -0.75 -3.67 -4.32
C GLN A 129 -0.89 -2.65 -5.46
N ALA A 130 -0.63 -1.37 -5.21
CA ALA A 130 -0.64 -0.33 -6.21
C ALA A 130 0.38 -0.62 -7.34
N LYS A 131 1.58 -1.06 -7.00
CA LYS A 131 2.61 -1.49 -7.98
C LYS A 131 2.13 -2.66 -8.84
N VAL A 132 1.48 -3.66 -8.23
CA VAL A 132 0.91 -4.79 -8.96
C VAL A 132 -0.19 -4.33 -9.92
N VAL A 133 -1.11 -3.48 -9.45
CA VAL A 133 -2.20 -2.94 -10.28
C VAL A 133 -1.65 -2.14 -11.46
N MET A 134 -0.65 -1.27 -11.26
CA MET A 134 0.01 -0.55 -12.36
C MET A 134 0.60 -1.50 -13.40
N ARG A 135 1.26 -2.58 -12.95
CA ARG A 135 1.82 -3.60 -13.85
C ARG A 135 0.71 -4.35 -14.63
N LEU A 136 -0.43 -4.65 -14.00
CA LEU A 136 -1.57 -5.24 -14.70
C LEU A 136 -2.15 -4.30 -15.76
N HIS A 137 -2.19 -3.00 -15.47
CA HIS A 137 -2.56 -1.99 -16.47
C HIS A 137 -1.60 -1.93 -17.66
N SER A 138 -0.29 -2.04 -17.44
CA SER A 138 0.69 -2.08 -18.54
C SER A 138 0.52 -3.29 -19.46
N TYR A 139 -0.14 -4.37 -18.97
CA TYR A 139 -0.54 -5.53 -19.77
C TYR A 139 -1.91 -5.36 -20.42
N GLY A 140 -2.52 -4.17 -20.35
CA GLY A 140 -3.79 -3.85 -21.00
C GLY A 140 -5.05 -4.26 -20.23
N TRP A 141 -4.94 -4.60 -18.94
CA TRP A 141 -6.10 -4.89 -18.13
C TRP A 141 -6.75 -3.61 -17.59
N ASP A 142 -8.07 -3.53 -17.63
CA ASP A 142 -8.83 -2.42 -17.08
C ASP A 142 -9.19 -2.63 -15.60
N ASP A 143 -9.63 -1.55 -14.94
CA ASP A 143 -10.01 -1.56 -13.53
C ASP A 143 -11.09 -2.59 -13.21
N LYS A 144 -12.06 -2.78 -14.11
CA LYS A 144 -13.19 -3.69 -13.91
C LYS A 144 -12.74 -5.14 -13.93
N LEU A 145 -11.85 -5.49 -14.86
CA LEU A 145 -11.28 -6.82 -14.96
C LEU A 145 -10.41 -7.15 -13.75
N ILE A 146 -9.51 -6.23 -13.37
CA ILE A 146 -8.65 -6.39 -12.20
C ILE A 146 -9.50 -6.54 -10.94
N ALA A 147 -10.46 -5.65 -10.72
CA ALA A 147 -11.37 -5.69 -9.57
C ALA A 147 -12.11 -7.02 -9.46
N LYS A 148 -12.68 -7.50 -10.59
CA LYS A 148 -13.36 -8.79 -10.65
C LYS A 148 -12.44 -9.94 -10.27
N LYS A 149 -11.20 -9.94 -10.77
CA LYS A 149 -10.24 -11.03 -10.54
C LYS A 149 -9.71 -11.08 -9.10
N ILE A 150 -9.55 -9.94 -8.43
CA ILE A 150 -9.08 -9.89 -7.03
C ILE A 150 -10.22 -9.83 -6.02
N GLY A 151 -11.48 -9.82 -6.46
CA GLY A 151 -12.65 -9.75 -5.56
C GLY A 151 -12.78 -8.41 -4.84
N ARG A 152 -12.49 -7.30 -5.52
CA ARG A 152 -12.60 -5.93 -5.00
C ARG A 152 -13.48 -5.06 -5.88
N SER A 153 -13.80 -3.84 -5.42
CA SER A 153 -14.54 -2.87 -6.24
C SER A 153 -13.62 -2.14 -7.23
N PRO A 154 -14.13 -1.68 -8.39
CA PRO A 154 -13.35 -0.82 -9.28
C PRO A 154 -12.86 0.47 -8.60
N GLY A 155 -13.64 1.03 -7.68
CA GLY A 155 -13.24 2.20 -6.88
C GLY A 155 -12.02 1.94 -6.00
N TYR A 156 -11.84 0.69 -5.53
CA TYR A 156 -10.63 0.29 -4.80
C TYR A 156 -9.41 0.31 -5.72
N ILE A 157 -9.54 -0.21 -6.95
CA ILE A 157 -8.46 -0.21 -7.96
C ILE A 157 -8.07 1.22 -8.32
N ALA A 158 -9.06 2.08 -8.62
CA ALA A 158 -8.82 3.49 -8.89
C ALA A 158 -8.11 4.21 -7.72
N GLY A 159 -8.44 3.83 -6.47
CA GLY A 159 -7.73 4.32 -5.28
C GLY A 159 -6.26 3.89 -5.24
N LEU A 160 -5.97 2.64 -5.57
CA LEU A 160 -4.58 2.15 -5.65
C LEU A 160 -3.78 2.86 -6.75
N LEU A 161 -4.40 3.12 -7.92
CA LEU A 161 -3.76 3.88 -9.00
C LEU A 161 -3.48 5.33 -8.61
N THR A 162 -4.44 5.98 -7.93
CA THR A 162 -4.24 7.32 -7.37
C THR A 162 -3.05 7.32 -6.39
N LEU A 163 -2.98 6.33 -5.52
CA LEU A 163 -1.88 6.19 -4.56
C LEU A 163 -0.55 5.91 -5.27
N ALA A 164 -0.55 5.10 -6.33
CA ALA A 164 0.66 4.79 -7.09
C ALA A 164 1.29 6.02 -7.74
N GLY A 165 0.46 6.96 -8.22
CA GLY A 165 0.89 8.23 -8.80
C GLY A 165 1.23 9.33 -7.77
N ALA A 166 1.11 9.04 -6.47
CA ALA A 166 1.33 10.03 -5.44
C ALA A 166 2.81 10.43 -5.29
N PRO A 167 3.10 11.64 -4.79
CA PRO A 167 4.43 12.06 -4.43
C PRO A 167 5.08 11.16 -3.38
N GLN A 168 6.42 11.17 -3.34
CA GLN A 168 7.20 10.26 -2.47
C GLN A 168 6.95 10.49 -0.98
N ASP A 169 6.69 11.72 -0.55
CA ASP A 169 6.37 12.06 0.84
C ASP A 169 5.05 11.42 1.29
N VAL A 170 4.05 11.36 0.40
CA VAL A 170 2.79 10.64 0.65
C VAL A 170 3.05 9.14 0.76
N HIS A 171 3.86 8.56 -0.14
CA HIS A 171 4.25 7.15 -0.06
C HIS A 171 4.93 6.84 1.27
N GLN A 172 5.87 7.68 1.72
CA GLN A 172 6.55 7.52 3.00
C GLN A 172 5.60 7.62 4.19
N ALA A 173 4.64 8.54 4.15
CA ALA A 173 3.64 8.68 5.21
C ALA A 173 2.75 7.43 5.33
N VAL A 174 2.35 6.83 4.20
CA VAL A 174 1.58 5.58 4.16
C VAL A 174 2.43 4.40 4.60
N ALA A 175 3.66 4.26 4.09
CA ALA A 175 4.58 3.18 4.43
C ALA A 175 4.92 3.14 5.93
N ASN A 176 5.12 4.32 6.54
CA ASN A 176 5.39 4.48 7.97
C ASN A 176 4.13 4.37 8.84
N GLY A 177 2.95 4.16 8.26
CA GLY A 177 1.69 4.06 8.99
C GLY A 177 1.17 5.38 9.58
N HIS A 178 1.75 6.52 9.21
CA HIS A 178 1.33 7.85 9.69
C HIS A 178 -0.06 8.25 9.19
N VAL A 179 -0.45 7.76 8.02
CA VAL A 179 -1.79 7.94 7.44
C VAL A 179 -2.26 6.64 6.80
N SER A 180 -3.57 6.42 6.68
CA SER A 180 -4.09 5.26 5.94
C SER A 180 -4.02 5.50 4.44
N ALA A 181 -3.89 4.42 3.65
CA ALA A 181 -3.96 4.52 2.20
C ALA A 181 -5.27 5.17 1.71
N THR A 182 -6.39 4.89 2.38
CA THR A 182 -7.69 5.49 2.07
C THR A 182 -7.68 6.99 2.30
N GLU A 183 -7.17 7.46 3.44
CA GLU A 183 -7.07 8.89 3.74
C GLU A 183 -6.06 9.59 2.84
N ALA A 184 -4.92 8.95 2.54
CA ALA A 184 -3.96 9.47 1.59
C ALA A 184 -4.57 9.64 0.20
N THR A 185 -5.30 8.63 -0.29
CA THR A 185 -6.00 8.70 -1.58
C THR A 185 -7.05 9.80 -1.59
N LYS A 186 -7.78 10.00 -0.49
CA LYS A 186 -8.75 11.08 -0.34
C LYS A 186 -8.04 12.44 -0.40
N ALA A 187 -6.98 12.62 0.38
CA ALA A 187 -6.21 13.86 0.39
C ALA A 187 -5.63 14.20 -1.00
N ILE A 188 -5.14 13.19 -1.75
CA ILE A 188 -4.64 13.40 -3.12
C ILE A 188 -5.76 13.90 -4.04
N ARG A 189 -6.96 13.30 -3.95
CA ARG A 189 -8.11 13.72 -4.79
C ARG A 189 -8.61 15.12 -4.46
N GLU A 190 -8.54 15.52 -3.20
CA GLU A 190 -9.04 16.83 -2.73
C GLU A 190 -8.00 17.95 -2.90
N HIS A 191 -6.71 17.64 -2.76
CA HIS A 191 -5.64 18.64 -2.68
C HIS A 191 -4.55 18.51 -3.77
N GLY A 192 -4.62 17.48 -4.61
CA GLY A 192 -3.64 17.28 -5.69
C GLY A 192 -2.20 17.27 -5.17
N ASP A 193 -1.37 18.13 -5.73
CA ASP A 193 0.06 18.26 -5.40
C ASP A 193 0.31 18.73 -3.96
N GLU A 194 -0.66 19.38 -3.32
CA GLU A 194 -0.56 19.85 -1.93
C GLU A 194 -0.86 18.73 -0.90
N ALA A 195 -1.30 17.56 -1.36
CA ALA A 195 -1.68 16.45 -0.47
C ALA A 195 -0.58 16.06 0.52
N GLY A 196 0.69 16.09 0.10
CA GLY A 196 1.82 15.81 0.98
C GLY A 196 1.92 16.78 2.16
N LYS A 197 1.72 18.07 1.91
CA LYS A 197 1.72 19.11 2.96
C LYS A 197 0.56 18.92 3.93
N VAL A 198 -0.64 18.64 3.42
CA VAL A 198 -1.85 18.37 4.22
C VAL A 198 -1.65 17.14 5.11
N ILE A 199 -1.14 16.04 4.55
CA ILE A 199 -0.86 14.81 5.28
C ILE A 199 0.19 15.03 6.36
N LYS A 200 1.25 15.78 6.06
CA LYS A 200 2.29 16.14 7.03
C LYS A 200 1.70 16.93 8.19
N ALA A 201 0.97 18.00 7.91
CA ALA A 201 0.34 18.82 8.94
C ALA A 201 -0.67 18.03 9.80
N ALA A 202 -1.47 17.15 9.17
CA ALA A 202 -2.38 16.25 9.89
C ALA A 202 -1.62 15.24 10.78
N THR A 203 -0.46 14.78 10.32
CA THR A 203 0.40 13.87 11.11
C THR A 203 1.02 14.61 12.30
N ASP A 204 1.49 15.84 12.10
CA ASP A 204 2.06 16.67 13.16
C ASP A 204 1.00 17.04 14.21
N HIS A 205 -0.23 17.35 13.77
CA HIS A 205 -1.37 17.53 14.67
C HIS A 205 -1.68 16.25 15.47
N ALA A 206 -1.69 15.08 14.83
CA ALA A 206 -1.89 13.83 15.54
C ALA A 206 -0.80 13.57 16.58
N ARG A 207 0.46 13.91 16.27
CA ARG A 207 1.59 13.78 17.20
C ARG A 207 1.49 14.71 18.40
N SER A 208 1.02 15.92 18.23
CA SER A 208 0.79 16.86 19.34
C SER A 208 -0.26 16.34 20.32
N GLU A 209 -1.17 15.48 19.86
CA GLU A 209 -2.15 14.78 20.69
C GLU A 209 -1.66 13.39 21.18
N GLY A 210 -0.37 13.08 21.06
CA GLY A 210 0.23 11.81 21.50
C GLY A 210 -0.11 10.60 20.61
N ARG A 211 -0.55 10.81 19.38
CA ARG A 211 -0.89 9.75 18.43
C ARG A 211 0.19 9.62 17.36
N THR A 212 0.43 8.42 16.90
CA THR A 212 1.38 8.14 15.82
C THR A 212 0.75 8.24 14.43
N ARG A 213 -0.61 8.17 14.33
CA ARG A 213 -1.34 8.12 13.07
C ARG A 213 -2.40 9.20 13.01
N ALA A 214 -2.41 9.94 11.89
CA ALA A 214 -3.45 10.88 11.56
C ALA A 214 -4.79 10.16 11.28
N ARG A 215 -5.88 10.72 11.76
CA ARG A 215 -7.26 10.26 11.54
C ARG A 215 -7.93 11.17 10.51
N PRO A 216 -9.10 10.76 9.95
CA PRO A 216 -9.85 11.61 9.01
C PRO A 216 -10.09 13.03 9.50
N ARG A 217 -10.38 13.18 10.79
CA ARG A 217 -10.61 14.49 11.43
C ARG A 217 -9.37 15.38 11.43
N ASP A 218 -8.16 14.81 11.51
CA ASP A 218 -6.93 15.58 11.53
C ASP A 218 -6.64 16.13 10.13
N VAL A 219 -6.93 15.35 9.09
CA VAL A 219 -6.85 15.79 7.69
C VAL A 219 -7.89 16.88 7.42
N ALA A 220 -9.14 16.69 7.86
CA ALA A 220 -10.20 17.69 7.70
C ALA A 220 -9.87 19.01 8.41
N ALA A 221 -9.36 18.96 9.64
CA ALA A 221 -9.00 20.16 10.42
C ALA A 221 -7.88 20.99 9.77
N VAL A 222 -7.00 20.37 8.98
CA VAL A 222 -5.92 21.05 8.26
C VAL A 222 -6.39 21.52 6.89
N SER A 223 -7.34 20.82 6.28
CA SER A 223 -7.90 21.11 4.94
C SER A 223 -8.87 22.28 4.95
N GLU A 224 -9.54 22.52 6.07
CA GLU A 224 -10.37 23.72 6.21
C GLU A 224 -9.43 24.93 6.21
N PRO A 225 -9.65 25.95 5.33
CA PRO A 225 -8.95 27.20 5.49
C PRO A 225 -9.23 27.67 6.92
N ARG A 226 -8.19 27.85 7.72
CA ARG A 226 -8.32 28.52 9.01
C ARG A 226 -8.91 29.91 8.71
N THR A 227 -10.20 30.02 8.73
CA THR A 227 -10.87 31.28 9.00
C THR A 227 -10.54 31.55 10.47
N GLU A 228 -9.40 32.19 10.71
CA GLU A 228 -9.25 32.88 11.99
C GLU A 228 -10.51 33.70 12.15
N PRO A 229 -11.16 33.65 13.33
CA PRO A 229 -12.28 34.53 13.55
C PRO A 229 -11.75 35.94 13.35
N VAL A 230 -12.11 36.52 12.20
CA VAL A 230 -11.69 37.90 11.86
C VAL A 230 -12.24 38.74 12.98
N SER A 231 -11.37 39.19 13.88
CA SER A 231 -11.82 40.01 15.01
C SER A 231 -12.42 41.26 14.45
N VAL A 232 -13.44 41.80 15.07
CA VAL A 232 -14.05 43.06 14.71
C VAL A 232 -12.96 44.18 14.63
N HIS A 233 -11.94 44.03 15.44
CA HIS A 233 -10.78 44.93 15.46
C HIS A 233 -9.91 44.84 14.19
N SER A 234 -9.64 43.60 13.69
CA SER A 234 -8.87 43.41 12.42
C SER A 234 -9.65 43.92 11.21
N LEU A 235 -10.98 43.75 11.22
CA LEU A 235 -11.88 44.28 10.20
C LEU A 235 -11.92 45.82 10.22
N ALA A 236 -11.98 46.41 11.41
CA ALA A 236 -11.97 47.86 11.56
C ALA A 236 -10.62 48.49 11.06
N ILE A 237 -9.49 47.81 11.33
CA ILE A 237 -8.17 48.26 10.85
C ILE A 237 -8.09 48.14 9.31
N ALA A 238 -8.51 47.04 8.71
CA ALA A 238 -8.52 46.84 7.27
C ALA A 238 -9.44 47.86 6.57
N ALA A 239 -10.61 48.13 7.12
CA ALA A 239 -11.53 49.14 6.61
C ALA A 239 -10.94 50.57 6.71
N ALA A 240 -10.30 50.89 7.85
CA ALA A 240 -9.64 52.19 8.02
C ALA A 240 -8.47 52.39 7.06
N GLN A 241 -7.71 51.35 6.74
CA GLN A 241 -6.61 51.40 5.75
C GLN A 241 -7.15 51.61 4.33
N MET A 242 -8.20 50.90 3.91
CA MET A 242 -8.82 51.13 2.58
C MET A 242 -9.33 52.56 2.41
N PHE A 243 -9.82 53.18 3.51
CA PHE A 243 -10.25 54.58 3.52
C PHE A 243 -9.08 55.56 3.43
N SER A 244 -7.97 55.27 4.13
CA SER A 244 -6.75 56.05 4.12
C SER A 244 -6.07 56.05 2.77
N ASP A 245 -6.12 54.91 2.06
CA ASP A 245 -5.46 54.73 0.77
C ASP A 245 -6.30 55.25 -0.43
N GLY A 246 -7.51 55.79 -0.16
CA GLY A 246 -8.38 56.38 -1.17
C GLY A 246 -9.01 55.36 -2.15
N GLU A 247 -8.99 54.10 -1.81
CA GLU A 247 -9.51 53.03 -2.66
C GLU A 247 -11.02 52.85 -2.57
N ALA A 248 -11.70 53.44 -1.59
CA ALA A 248 -13.15 53.34 -1.42
C ALA A 248 -13.80 54.72 -1.18
N ASP A 249 -14.91 54.98 -1.88
CA ASP A 249 -15.82 56.05 -1.55
C ASP A 249 -16.75 55.61 -0.38
N THR A 250 -17.44 56.56 0.22
CA THR A 250 -18.31 56.34 1.39
C THR A 250 -19.41 55.31 1.12
N VAL A 251 -19.93 55.27 -0.10
CA VAL A 251 -21.02 54.37 -0.52
C VAL A 251 -20.49 52.94 -0.75
N GLY A 252 -19.32 52.83 -1.36
CA GLY A 252 -18.64 51.53 -1.58
C GLY A 252 -18.25 50.87 -0.26
N PHE A 253 -17.80 51.66 0.73
CA PHE A 253 -17.47 51.18 2.06
C PHE A 253 -18.68 50.66 2.83
N GLU A 254 -19.82 51.38 2.84
CA GLU A 254 -21.04 50.93 3.50
C GLU A 254 -21.58 49.65 2.90
N LEU A 255 -21.57 49.51 1.56
CA LEU A 255 -22.00 48.27 0.86
C LEU A 255 -21.06 47.09 1.15
N ALA A 256 -19.77 47.32 1.21
CA ALA A 256 -18.78 46.31 1.54
C ALA A 256 -18.93 45.82 3.00
N MET A 257 -19.15 46.74 3.94
CA MET A 257 -19.39 46.44 5.35
C MET A 257 -20.72 45.68 5.55
N GLU A 258 -21.79 46.09 4.85
CA GLU A 258 -23.08 45.40 4.92
C GLU A 258 -22.99 43.96 4.36
N ALA A 259 -22.31 43.75 3.23
CA ALA A 259 -22.06 42.43 2.65
C ALA A 259 -21.22 41.57 3.59
N LEU A 260 -20.24 42.13 4.27
CA LEU A 260 -19.38 41.45 5.21
C LEU A 260 -20.14 41.03 6.49
N CYS A 261 -20.96 41.94 7.05
CA CYS A 261 -21.82 41.67 8.21
C CYS A 261 -22.86 40.60 7.91
N ARG A 262 -23.44 40.57 6.70
CA ARG A 262 -24.36 39.46 6.26
C ARG A 262 -23.59 38.14 6.15
N LYS A 263 -22.39 38.14 5.59
CA LYS A 263 -21.56 36.94 5.43
C LYS A 263 -21.11 36.35 6.77
N LEU A 264 -20.96 37.19 7.80
CA LEU A 264 -20.60 36.80 9.16
C LEU A 264 -21.83 36.48 10.06
N GLY A 265 -23.05 36.58 9.53
CA GLY A 265 -24.27 36.33 10.30
C GLY A 265 -24.55 37.36 11.40
N MET A 266 -23.97 38.58 11.31
CA MET A 266 -24.11 39.67 12.27
C MET A 266 -25.30 40.59 11.96
N MET A 267 -25.96 40.41 10.83
CA MET A 267 -27.20 41.08 10.42
C MET A 267 -28.20 40.01 9.94
N GLN A 268 -29.44 40.05 10.47
CA GLN A 268 -30.56 39.29 9.96
C GLN A 268 -31.24 40.02 8.80
#